data_090bbbb9264c6f919e49ad6e77f56254
#
_entry.id   090bbbb9264c6f919e49ad6e77f56254
#
_cell.length_a   1.000
_cell.length_b   1.000
_cell.length_c   1.000
_cell.angle_alpha   90.00
_cell.angle_beta   90.00
_cell.angle_gamma   90.00
#
_symmetry.space_group_name_H-M   'P 1'
#
loop_
_entity.id
_entity.type
_entity.pdbx_description
1 polymer ?
#
loop_
_entity_poly.entity_id
_entity_poly.type
_entity_poly.pdbx_seq_one_letter_code
_entity_poly.pdbx_strand_id
1 'polypeptide(L)'
;MSGTATNDPPVNEMGLVVVGAAGRMGQALIRAIHAIPGARVAGAIERAGSPHLGKDAGELAGIGNIGVTIGDDPLPAFARADGVLDFTSPAATVEFAGYAAQARIAHVIGTTGCSADDNARIAAAARHATVVKSGNMSLGVNLLAVLVEQAARALGADDFDIEILEMHHRHKVDAPSGTALLLGEAAAAGRGITLAGNDTRVRDGHTGVRRTGSIGFATLRGGSVVGDHSVVLAGTGERITLAHHAEDRAIFARGAVKAALWARGRKPGLYSMRDVLGLA
;
A
#
# COMPACT_ATOMS: atom_id res chain seq x y z
N MET A 1 47.10 6.06 14.69
CA MET A 1 46.50 4.71 14.66
C MET A 1 45.21 4.81 13.86
N SER A 2 45.28 4.46 12.59
CA SER A 2 44.13 4.48 11.67
C SER A 2 43.38 3.16 11.82
N GLY A 3 42.25 3.21 12.49
CA GLY A 3 41.34 2.07 12.50
C GLY A 3 40.67 1.94 11.13
N THR A 4 41.00 0.90 10.40
CA THR A 4 40.29 0.45 9.19
C THR A 4 38.90 0.01 9.65
N ALA A 5 37.86 0.80 9.31
CA ALA A 5 36.49 0.35 9.42
C ALA A 5 36.31 -0.85 8.47
N THR A 6 36.11 -2.03 9.03
CA THR A 6 35.71 -3.21 8.26
C THR A 6 34.31 -2.97 7.73
N ASN A 7 34.19 -2.88 6.41
CA ASN A 7 32.93 -2.76 5.66
C ASN A 7 32.24 -4.13 5.51
N ASP A 8 32.17 -4.90 6.58
CA ASP A 8 31.34 -6.09 6.58
C ASP A 8 29.87 -5.64 6.70
N PRO A 9 29.00 -6.07 5.78
CA PRO A 9 27.56 -5.76 5.89
C PRO A 9 27.06 -6.29 7.23
N PRO A 10 26.23 -5.54 7.96
CA PRO A 10 25.69 -6.01 9.21
C PRO A 10 24.96 -7.35 8.96
N VAL A 11 25.29 -8.35 9.75
CA VAL A 11 24.98 -9.80 9.62
C VAL A 11 23.46 -10.11 9.53
N ASN A 12 22.59 -9.12 9.31
CA ASN A 12 21.13 -9.31 9.41
C ASN A 12 20.26 -8.40 8.52
N GLU A 13 20.77 -7.82 7.44
CA GLU A 13 19.92 -7.02 6.54
C GLU A 13 19.06 -7.91 5.64
N MET A 14 17.76 -7.57 5.54
CA MET A 14 16.82 -8.24 4.64
C MET A 14 17.07 -7.81 3.19
N GLY A 15 17.43 -8.75 2.34
CA GLY A 15 17.63 -8.52 0.90
C GLY A 15 16.29 -8.43 0.17
N LEU A 16 15.96 -7.26 -0.38
CA LEU A 16 14.69 -7.01 -1.06
C LEU A 16 14.90 -6.81 -2.57
N VAL A 17 14.10 -7.50 -3.36
CA VAL A 17 13.97 -7.26 -4.82
C VAL A 17 12.85 -6.24 -5.03
N VAL A 18 13.08 -5.28 -5.91
CA VAL A 18 12.08 -4.35 -6.39
C VAL A 18 11.71 -4.71 -7.82
N VAL A 19 10.45 -5.08 -8.07
CA VAL A 19 9.92 -5.31 -9.41
C VAL A 19 9.23 -4.05 -9.94
N GLY A 20 9.35 -3.77 -11.25
CA GLY A 20 8.98 -2.49 -11.83
C GLY A 20 9.92 -1.35 -11.35
N ALA A 21 11.21 -1.66 -11.23
CA ALA A 21 12.22 -0.82 -10.57
C ALA A 21 12.39 0.57 -11.20
N ALA A 22 12.20 0.70 -12.51
CA ALA A 22 12.31 1.97 -13.22
C ALA A 22 11.07 2.86 -13.09
N GLY A 23 9.94 2.31 -12.62
CA GLY A 23 8.71 3.06 -12.38
C GLY A 23 8.81 4.05 -11.21
N ARG A 24 7.87 4.99 -11.13
CA ARG A 24 7.82 5.98 -10.03
C ARG A 24 7.81 5.34 -8.64
N MET A 25 7.02 4.26 -8.45
CA MET A 25 7.00 3.53 -7.19
C MET A 25 8.26 2.70 -6.98
N GLY A 26 8.79 2.03 -8.03
CA GLY A 26 10.03 1.29 -7.96
C GLY A 26 11.20 2.13 -7.44
N GLN A 27 11.40 3.31 -8.02
CA GLN A 27 12.43 4.26 -7.56
C GLN A 27 12.18 4.73 -6.11
N ALA A 28 10.92 4.97 -5.71
CA ALA A 28 10.59 5.34 -4.34
C ALA A 28 10.87 4.19 -3.35
N LEU A 29 10.61 2.94 -3.75
CA LEU A 29 10.95 1.74 -2.97
C LEU A 29 12.45 1.59 -2.79
N ILE A 30 13.25 1.76 -3.87
CA ILE A 30 14.71 1.71 -3.80
C ILE A 30 15.24 2.76 -2.81
N ARG A 31 14.76 4.00 -2.89
CA ARG A 31 15.11 5.06 -1.91
C ARG A 31 14.70 4.69 -0.48
N ALA A 32 13.52 4.13 -0.30
CA ALA A 32 13.02 3.74 1.02
C ALA A 32 13.82 2.58 1.63
N ILE A 33 14.18 1.57 0.84
CA ILE A 33 15.05 0.46 1.27
C ILE A 33 16.41 1.00 1.71
N HIS A 34 17.02 1.88 0.91
CA HIS A 34 18.32 2.48 1.23
C HIS A 34 18.30 3.31 2.52
N ALA A 35 17.18 3.97 2.82
CA ALA A 35 17.04 4.83 3.99
C ALA A 35 16.61 4.10 5.28
N ILE A 36 16.10 2.87 5.19
CA ILE A 36 15.56 2.14 6.35
C ILE A 36 16.57 1.09 6.82
N PRO A 37 17.07 1.17 8.07
CA PRO A 37 17.97 0.17 8.64
C PRO A 37 17.36 -1.24 8.62
N GLY A 38 18.19 -2.24 8.38
CA GLY A 38 17.78 -3.65 8.37
C GLY A 38 17.27 -4.15 7.02
N ALA A 39 17.29 -3.31 5.97
CA ALA A 39 16.97 -3.69 4.59
C ALA A 39 18.04 -3.23 3.60
N ARG A 40 18.25 -4.01 2.55
CA ARG A 40 19.11 -3.64 1.41
C ARG A 40 18.45 -4.02 0.09
N VAL A 41 18.78 -3.31 -0.98
CA VAL A 41 18.34 -3.68 -2.33
C VAL A 41 19.18 -4.89 -2.77
N ALA A 42 18.54 -6.04 -2.99
CA ALA A 42 19.17 -7.28 -3.44
C ALA A 42 18.98 -7.53 -4.93
N GLY A 43 18.04 -6.85 -5.56
CA GLY A 43 17.79 -6.93 -7.00
C GLY A 43 16.77 -5.88 -7.45
N ALA A 44 16.84 -5.58 -8.72
CA ALA A 44 15.96 -4.62 -9.39
C ALA A 44 15.52 -5.20 -10.74
N ILE A 45 14.23 -5.39 -10.92
CA ILE A 45 13.66 -6.05 -12.10
C ILE A 45 12.76 -5.08 -12.84
N GLU A 46 12.90 -5.07 -14.15
CA GLU A 46 12.04 -4.30 -15.05
C GLU A 46 11.61 -5.21 -16.22
N ARG A 47 10.55 -4.83 -16.90
CA ARG A 47 10.05 -5.59 -18.06
C ARG A 47 11.11 -5.68 -19.16
N ALA A 48 11.09 -6.77 -19.91
CA ALA A 48 11.91 -6.93 -21.11
C ALA A 48 11.76 -5.75 -22.08
N GLY A 49 12.86 -5.32 -22.69
CA GLY A 49 12.90 -4.19 -23.61
C GLY A 49 12.81 -2.79 -22.94
N SER A 50 12.87 -2.71 -21.64
CA SER A 50 12.95 -1.42 -20.94
C SER A 50 14.27 -0.70 -21.28
N PRO A 51 14.26 0.63 -21.57
CA PRO A 51 15.48 1.41 -21.83
C PRO A 51 16.34 1.60 -20.56
N HIS A 52 15.92 1.06 -19.42
CA HIS A 52 16.62 1.14 -18.15
C HIS A 52 17.39 -0.15 -17.81
N LEU A 53 17.28 -1.21 -18.61
CA LEU A 53 18.06 -2.42 -18.42
C LEU A 53 19.56 -2.13 -18.49
N GLY A 54 20.34 -2.77 -17.63
CA GLY A 54 21.78 -2.58 -17.52
C GLY A 54 22.20 -1.34 -16.70
N LYS A 55 21.29 -0.44 -16.33
CA LYS A 55 21.61 0.73 -15.48
C LYS A 55 21.64 0.34 -14.01
N ASP A 56 22.38 1.09 -13.19
CA ASP A 56 22.33 0.94 -11.74
C ASP A 56 21.00 1.47 -11.18
N ALA A 57 20.38 0.70 -10.30
CA ALA A 57 19.08 1.00 -9.72
C ALA A 57 19.11 2.21 -8.78
N GLY A 58 20.21 2.41 -8.06
CA GLY A 58 20.40 3.57 -7.17
C GLY A 58 20.62 4.85 -7.95
N GLU A 59 21.42 4.82 -9.03
CA GLU A 59 21.58 5.98 -9.91
C GLU A 59 20.23 6.42 -10.50
N LEU A 60 19.43 5.46 -11.00
CA LEU A 60 18.10 5.75 -11.51
C LEU A 60 17.15 6.29 -10.44
N ALA A 61 17.30 5.83 -9.19
CA ALA A 61 16.54 6.31 -8.06
C ALA A 61 17.05 7.63 -7.46
N GLY A 62 18.22 8.15 -7.92
CA GLY A 62 18.80 9.40 -7.47
C GLY A 62 19.51 9.34 -6.12
N ILE A 63 20.00 8.16 -5.71
CA ILE A 63 20.76 7.94 -4.46
C ILE A 63 22.24 7.57 -4.70
N GLY A 64 22.71 7.67 -5.94
CA GLY A 64 24.06 7.24 -6.34
C GLY A 64 24.13 5.76 -6.68
N ASN A 65 25.33 5.31 -7.05
CA ASN A 65 25.57 3.92 -7.42
C ASN A 65 25.51 3.00 -6.19
N ILE A 66 24.70 1.94 -6.28
CA ILE A 66 24.54 0.94 -5.20
C ILE A 66 25.01 -0.46 -5.63
N GLY A 67 25.55 -0.62 -6.86
CA GLY A 67 26.04 -1.88 -7.40
C GLY A 67 24.94 -2.88 -7.78
N VAL A 68 23.68 -2.42 -7.92
CA VAL A 68 22.54 -3.27 -8.30
C VAL A 68 22.07 -2.92 -9.69
N THR A 69 22.38 -3.78 -10.66
CA THR A 69 21.98 -3.61 -12.06
C THR A 69 20.53 -4.02 -12.26
N ILE A 70 19.78 -3.19 -13.01
CA ILE A 70 18.40 -3.48 -13.41
C ILE A 70 18.42 -4.57 -14.49
N GLY A 71 17.80 -5.71 -14.20
CA GLY A 71 17.63 -6.83 -15.12
C GLY A 71 16.18 -7.09 -15.49
N ASP A 72 15.95 -8.04 -16.39
CA ASP A 72 14.60 -8.47 -16.82
C ASP A 72 14.28 -9.95 -16.48
N ASP A 73 15.24 -10.68 -15.92
CA ASP A 73 15.03 -12.04 -15.40
C ASP A 73 14.83 -12.00 -13.88
N PRO A 74 13.60 -12.26 -13.37
CA PRO A 74 13.33 -12.24 -11.93
C PRO A 74 13.89 -13.47 -11.19
N LEU A 75 14.05 -14.62 -11.85
CA LEU A 75 14.35 -15.89 -11.18
C LEU A 75 15.66 -15.87 -10.38
N PRO A 76 16.81 -15.43 -10.93
CA PRO A 76 18.04 -15.36 -10.16
C PRO A 76 18.01 -14.36 -9.00
N ALA A 77 17.22 -13.27 -9.14
CA ALA A 77 17.06 -12.27 -8.11
C ALA A 77 16.20 -12.81 -6.94
N PHE A 78 15.08 -13.46 -7.25
CA PHE A 78 14.19 -14.07 -6.25
C PHE A 78 14.88 -15.21 -5.49
N ALA A 79 15.69 -16.02 -6.16
CA ALA A 79 16.41 -17.14 -5.53
C ALA A 79 17.44 -16.71 -4.46
N ARG A 80 17.87 -15.43 -4.47
CA ARG A 80 18.89 -14.89 -3.55
C ARG A 80 18.35 -13.80 -2.61
N ALA A 81 17.05 -13.52 -2.65
CA ALA A 81 16.41 -12.50 -1.85
C ALA A 81 15.65 -13.10 -0.66
N ASP A 82 15.35 -12.24 0.31
CA ASP A 82 14.47 -12.56 1.43
C ASP A 82 13.02 -12.10 1.17
N GLY A 83 12.83 -11.18 0.21
CA GLY A 83 11.50 -10.69 -0.15
C GLY A 83 11.48 -9.86 -1.42
N VAL A 84 10.26 -9.61 -1.91
CA VAL A 84 9.98 -8.80 -3.10
C VAL A 84 8.92 -7.74 -2.80
N LEU A 85 9.13 -6.53 -3.34
CA LEU A 85 8.21 -5.40 -3.28
C LEU A 85 7.62 -5.19 -4.68
N ASP A 86 6.29 -5.29 -4.79
CA ASP A 86 5.56 -5.31 -6.04
C ASP A 86 4.45 -4.27 -6.10
N PHE A 87 4.60 -3.32 -7.03
CA PHE A 87 3.61 -2.29 -7.38
C PHE A 87 3.46 -2.21 -8.90
N THR A 88 3.35 -3.36 -9.55
CA THR A 88 3.36 -3.47 -11.01
C THR A 88 1.94 -3.51 -11.61
N SER A 89 1.54 -4.64 -12.11
CA SER A 89 0.22 -4.86 -12.70
C SER A 89 -0.36 -6.20 -12.21
N PRO A 90 -1.67 -6.42 -12.24
CA PRO A 90 -2.30 -7.67 -11.79
C PRO A 90 -1.67 -8.92 -12.39
N ALA A 91 -1.45 -8.93 -13.72
CA ALA A 91 -0.85 -10.08 -14.40
C ALA A 91 0.58 -10.38 -13.92
N ALA A 92 1.43 -9.36 -13.82
CA ALA A 92 2.80 -9.50 -13.33
C ALA A 92 2.83 -9.91 -11.85
N THR A 93 1.96 -9.32 -11.04
CA THR A 93 1.84 -9.65 -9.60
C THR A 93 1.51 -11.13 -9.38
N VAL A 94 0.60 -11.68 -10.17
CA VAL A 94 0.25 -13.11 -10.08
C VAL A 94 1.43 -14.00 -10.47
N GLU A 95 2.20 -13.61 -11.48
CA GLU A 95 3.41 -14.32 -11.88
C GLU A 95 4.48 -14.26 -10.77
N PHE A 96 4.75 -13.07 -10.24
CA PHE A 96 5.69 -12.88 -9.14
C PHE A 96 5.27 -13.58 -7.85
N ALA A 97 3.96 -13.68 -7.58
CA ALA A 97 3.48 -14.46 -6.45
C ALA A 97 3.83 -15.95 -6.58
N GLY A 98 3.76 -16.50 -7.81
CA GLY A 98 4.22 -17.85 -8.11
C GLY A 98 5.72 -18.04 -7.86
N TYR A 99 6.54 -17.09 -8.27
CA TYR A 99 8.00 -17.13 -8.03
C TYR A 99 8.35 -16.96 -6.56
N ALA A 100 7.68 -16.04 -5.85
CA ALA A 100 7.87 -15.86 -4.41
C ALA A 100 7.50 -17.12 -3.62
N ALA A 101 6.44 -17.82 -4.02
CA ALA A 101 6.03 -19.09 -3.43
C ALA A 101 7.08 -20.19 -3.65
N GLN A 102 7.66 -20.29 -4.86
CA GLN A 102 8.73 -21.25 -5.16
C GLN A 102 10.01 -20.96 -4.37
N ALA A 103 10.40 -19.68 -4.29
CA ALA A 103 11.55 -19.23 -3.52
C ALA A 103 11.30 -19.20 -2.01
N ARG A 104 10.05 -19.30 -1.55
CA ARG A 104 9.62 -19.20 -0.14
C ARG A 104 10.02 -17.89 0.53
N ILE A 105 9.98 -16.79 -0.23
CA ILE A 105 10.33 -15.44 0.22
C ILE A 105 9.08 -14.62 0.53
N ALA A 106 9.26 -13.51 1.26
CA ALA A 106 8.17 -12.57 1.50
C ALA A 106 7.75 -11.85 0.21
N HIS A 107 6.46 -11.61 0.01
CA HIS A 107 5.94 -10.83 -1.12
C HIS A 107 5.01 -9.73 -0.63
N VAL A 108 5.42 -8.48 -0.77
CA VAL A 108 4.62 -7.30 -0.43
C VAL A 108 3.99 -6.74 -1.69
N ILE A 109 2.68 -6.80 -1.75
CA ILE A 109 1.86 -6.46 -2.93
C ILE A 109 1.10 -5.16 -2.67
N GLY A 110 1.51 -4.10 -3.36
CA GLY A 110 0.80 -2.82 -3.43
C GLY A 110 0.04 -2.63 -4.75
N THR A 111 0.07 -3.62 -5.63
CA THR A 111 -0.66 -3.61 -6.91
C THR A 111 -2.17 -3.60 -6.65
N THR A 112 -2.87 -2.69 -7.34
CA THR A 112 -4.33 -2.55 -7.29
C THR A 112 -4.98 -3.10 -8.55
N GLY A 113 -6.30 -3.29 -8.54
CA GLY A 113 -7.07 -3.72 -9.71
C GLY A 113 -7.01 -5.23 -9.99
N CYS A 114 -6.52 -6.05 -9.04
CA CYS A 114 -6.58 -7.51 -9.16
C CYS A 114 -8.03 -8.00 -9.19
N SER A 115 -8.35 -8.88 -10.12
CA SER A 115 -9.63 -9.57 -10.22
C SER A 115 -9.82 -10.59 -9.07
N ALA A 116 -11.00 -11.17 -8.98
CA ALA A 116 -11.26 -12.26 -8.03
C ALA A 116 -10.35 -13.48 -8.30
N ASP A 117 -10.12 -13.81 -9.59
CA ASP A 117 -9.22 -14.90 -9.99
C ASP A 117 -7.76 -14.60 -9.62
N ASP A 118 -7.28 -13.38 -9.90
CA ASP A 118 -5.94 -12.95 -9.48
C ASP A 118 -5.76 -13.10 -7.96
N ASN A 119 -6.75 -12.65 -7.19
CA ASN A 119 -6.74 -12.76 -5.73
C ASN A 119 -6.73 -14.23 -5.26
N ALA A 120 -7.47 -15.12 -5.92
CA ALA A 120 -7.46 -16.56 -5.63
C ALA A 120 -6.07 -17.17 -5.89
N ARG A 121 -5.41 -16.79 -7.00
CA ARG A 121 -4.05 -17.26 -7.34
C ARG A 121 -3.01 -16.73 -6.36
N ILE A 122 -3.10 -15.48 -5.96
CA ILE A 122 -2.23 -14.88 -4.92
C ILE A 122 -2.44 -15.60 -3.57
N ALA A 123 -3.68 -15.88 -3.18
CA ALA A 123 -3.99 -16.64 -1.97
C ALA A 123 -3.45 -18.07 -2.02
N ALA A 124 -3.45 -18.71 -3.20
CA ALA A 124 -2.83 -20.02 -3.38
C ALA A 124 -1.30 -19.97 -3.20
N ALA A 125 -0.63 -18.94 -3.72
CA ALA A 125 0.80 -18.71 -3.53
C ALA A 125 1.15 -18.44 -2.05
N ALA A 126 0.27 -17.77 -1.31
CA ALA A 126 0.45 -17.47 0.11
C ALA A 126 0.50 -18.72 1.01
N ARG A 127 0.13 -19.90 0.52
CA ARG A 127 0.35 -21.16 1.24
C ARG A 127 1.82 -21.55 1.37
N HIS A 128 2.69 -20.93 0.55
CA HIS A 128 4.13 -21.24 0.49
C HIS A 128 5.02 -20.01 0.72
N ALA A 129 4.46 -18.80 0.66
CA ALA A 129 5.15 -17.53 0.87
C ALA A 129 4.40 -16.68 1.92
N THR A 130 5.12 -15.78 2.59
CA THR A 130 4.49 -14.76 3.44
C THR A 130 4.07 -13.58 2.57
N VAL A 131 2.79 -13.49 2.25
CA VAL A 131 2.26 -12.44 1.37
C VAL A 131 1.60 -11.36 2.21
N VAL A 132 2.04 -10.10 2.07
CA VAL A 132 1.35 -8.93 2.62
C VAL A 132 0.72 -8.16 1.47
N LYS A 133 -0.61 -8.09 1.41
CA LYS A 133 -1.34 -7.42 0.33
C LYS A 133 -2.22 -6.29 0.85
N SER A 134 -2.06 -5.12 0.27
CA SER A 134 -2.93 -3.96 0.57
C SER A 134 -3.03 -3.02 -0.64
N GLY A 135 -4.20 -2.46 -0.88
CA GLY A 135 -4.40 -1.39 -1.86
C GLY A 135 -3.78 -0.05 -1.47
N ASN A 136 -3.36 0.09 -0.21
CA ASN A 136 -2.65 1.25 0.31
C ASN A 136 -1.64 0.80 1.36
N MET A 137 -0.35 1.14 1.18
CA MET A 137 0.72 0.74 2.10
C MET A 137 1.05 1.80 3.16
N SER A 138 0.35 2.95 3.21
CA SER A 138 0.54 3.92 4.28
C SER A 138 0.12 3.34 5.63
N LEU A 139 1.01 3.36 6.61
CA LEU A 139 0.70 2.94 7.99
C LEU A 139 -0.42 3.80 8.59
N GLY A 140 -0.34 5.13 8.36
CA GLY A 140 -1.35 6.07 8.87
C GLY A 140 -2.74 5.85 8.27
N VAL A 141 -2.85 5.60 6.96
CA VAL A 141 -4.13 5.29 6.29
C VAL A 141 -4.72 3.98 6.82
N ASN A 142 -3.92 2.94 7.01
CA ASN A 142 -4.41 1.66 7.50
C ASN A 142 -4.84 1.75 8.98
N LEU A 143 -4.11 2.50 9.81
CA LEU A 143 -4.54 2.79 11.18
C LEU A 143 -5.86 3.59 11.17
N LEU A 144 -5.96 4.63 10.33
CA LEU A 144 -7.18 5.42 10.18
C LEU A 144 -8.38 4.54 9.82
N ALA A 145 -8.22 3.59 8.89
CA ALA A 145 -9.29 2.67 8.51
C ALA A 145 -9.80 1.83 9.70
N VAL A 146 -8.88 1.35 10.56
CA VAL A 146 -9.27 0.61 11.78
C VAL A 146 -10.01 1.52 12.77
N LEU A 147 -9.54 2.75 12.98
CA LEU A 147 -10.20 3.71 13.86
C LEU A 147 -11.59 4.09 13.33
N VAL A 148 -11.75 4.25 12.02
CA VAL A 148 -13.06 4.52 11.37
C VAL A 148 -14.01 3.35 11.57
N GLU A 149 -13.55 2.11 11.40
CA GLU A 149 -14.38 0.92 11.64
C GLU A 149 -14.84 0.86 13.09
N GLN A 150 -13.93 1.09 14.05
CA GLN A 150 -14.26 1.09 15.48
C GLN A 150 -15.24 2.21 15.83
N ALA A 151 -15.01 3.43 15.35
CA ALA A 151 -15.89 4.57 15.57
C ALA A 151 -17.28 4.33 14.96
N ALA A 152 -17.36 3.83 13.73
CA ALA A 152 -18.62 3.52 13.07
C ALA A 152 -19.40 2.40 13.77
N ARG A 153 -18.71 1.45 14.41
CA ARG A 153 -19.33 0.38 15.22
C ARG A 153 -19.90 0.92 16.54
N ALA A 154 -19.17 1.82 17.19
CA ALA A 154 -19.55 2.38 18.48
C ALA A 154 -20.67 3.41 18.38
N LEU A 155 -20.69 4.18 17.30
CA LEU A 155 -21.63 5.29 17.08
C LEU A 155 -22.70 4.89 16.05
N GLY A 156 -23.89 4.54 16.50
CA GLY A 156 -24.99 3.99 15.69
C GLY A 156 -25.45 4.92 14.56
N ALA A 157 -26.14 4.33 13.58
CA ALA A 157 -26.60 5.05 12.39
C ALA A 157 -27.75 6.02 12.67
N ASP A 158 -28.49 5.81 13.76
CA ASP A 158 -29.59 6.67 14.16
C ASP A 158 -29.10 7.97 14.80
N ASP A 159 -27.92 7.96 15.42
CA ASP A 159 -27.35 9.08 16.15
C ASP A 159 -26.26 9.83 15.38
N PHE A 160 -25.50 9.13 14.53
CA PHE A 160 -24.35 9.70 13.81
C PHE A 160 -24.36 9.40 12.32
N ASP A 161 -24.30 10.43 11.53
CA ASP A 161 -24.07 10.39 10.10
C ASP A 161 -22.58 10.25 9.77
N ILE A 162 -22.24 9.56 8.67
CA ILE A 162 -20.84 9.41 8.22
C ILE A 162 -20.67 10.07 6.86
N GLU A 163 -19.72 11.02 6.77
CA GLU A 163 -19.33 11.69 5.53
C GLU A 163 -17.82 11.58 5.34
N ILE A 164 -17.39 11.26 4.13
CA ILE A 164 -15.98 11.10 3.75
C ILE A 164 -15.63 12.19 2.75
N LEU A 165 -14.68 13.05 3.12
CA LEU A 165 -14.14 14.10 2.27
C LEU A 165 -12.74 13.72 1.83
N GLU A 166 -12.45 13.81 0.52
CA GLU A 166 -11.11 13.60 0.00
C GLU A 166 -10.67 14.70 -0.95
N MET A 167 -9.39 15.03 -0.93
CA MET A 167 -8.78 15.99 -1.87
C MET A 167 -7.50 15.44 -2.45
N HIS A 168 -7.34 15.58 -3.76
CA HIS A 168 -6.12 15.24 -4.49
C HIS A 168 -5.77 16.31 -5.53
N HIS A 169 -4.56 16.17 -6.08
CA HIS A 169 -4.06 17.03 -7.14
C HIS A 169 -4.97 17.04 -8.38
N ARG A 170 -4.90 18.12 -9.16
CA ARG A 170 -5.74 18.36 -10.36
C ARG A 170 -5.68 17.27 -11.43
N HIS A 171 -4.65 16.45 -11.44
CA HIS A 171 -4.43 15.40 -12.44
C HIS A 171 -4.97 14.02 -12.04
N LYS A 172 -5.62 13.89 -10.87
CA LYS A 172 -6.23 12.62 -10.47
C LYS A 172 -7.54 12.40 -11.22
N VAL A 173 -7.68 11.24 -11.85
CA VAL A 173 -8.80 10.94 -12.77
C VAL A 173 -9.94 10.16 -12.12
N ASP A 174 -9.64 9.36 -11.10
CA ASP A 174 -10.64 8.57 -10.38
C ASP A 174 -11.25 9.35 -9.20
N ALA A 175 -12.55 9.20 -8.97
CA ALA A 175 -13.31 9.78 -7.86
C ALA A 175 -14.49 8.85 -7.48
N PRO A 176 -14.73 8.56 -6.18
CA PRO A 176 -13.84 8.80 -5.06
C PRO A 176 -12.50 8.08 -5.20
N SER A 177 -11.47 8.54 -4.47
CA SER A 177 -10.16 7.89 -4.47
C SER A 177 -10.22 6.48 -3.87
N GLY A 178 -9.28 5.60 -4.26
CA GLY A 178 -9.19 4.26 -3.68
C GLY A 178 -9.06 4.28 -2.14
N THR A 179 -8.39 5.28 -1.58
CA THR A 179 -8.30 5.46 -0.12
C THR A 179 -9.64 5.89 0.49
N ALA A 180 -10.38 6.78 -0.17
CA ALA A 180 -11.72 7.15 0.30
C ALA A 180 -12.66 5.92 0.29
N LEU A 181 -12.60 5.09 -0.74
CA LEU A 181 -13.36 3.85 -0.79
C LEU A 181 -12.94 2.87 0.31
N LEU A 182 -11.63 2.73 0.60
CA LEU A 182 -11.13 1.93 1.72
C LEU A 182 -11.72 2.39 3.06
N LEU A 183 -11.78 3.71 3.28
CA LEU A 183 -12.38 4.28 4.49
C LEU A 183 -13.90 4.08 4.53
N GLY A 184 -14.56 4.14 3.38
CA GLY A 184 -15.98 3.83 3.23
C GLY A 184 -16.31 2.37 3.55
N GLU A 185 -15.50 1.44 3.06
CA GLU A 185 -15.64 0.02 3.38
C GLU A 185 -15.40 -0.25 4.88
N ALA A 186 -14.43 0.44 5.49
CA ALA A 186 -14.19 0.34 6.93
C ALA A 186 -15.39 0.87 7.74
N ALA A 187 -15.97 2.01 7.33
CA ALA A 187 -17.17 2.55 7.95
C ALA A 187 -18.37 1.60 7.79
N ALA A 188 -18.56 1.04 6.61
CA ALA A 188 -19.62 0.08 6.32
C ALA A 188 -19.46 -1.20 7.15
N ALA A 189 -18.24 -1.74 7.25
CA ALA A 189 -17.93 -2.90 8.09
C ALA A 189 -18.26 -2.60 9.58
N GLY A 190 -17.90 -1.43 10.08
CA GLY A 190 -18.24 -0.99 11.44
C GLY A 190 -19.75 -0.94 11.68
N ARG A 191 -20.54 -0.55 10.66
CA ARG A 191 -22.01 -0.51 10.68
C ARG A 191 -22.67 -1.86 10.42
N GLY A 192 -21.92 -2.91 10.08
CA GLY A 192 -22.47 -4.22 9.71
C GLY A 192 -23.25 -4.22 8.39
N ILE A 193 -22.91 -3.32 7.47
CA ILE A 193 -23.53 -3.18 6.13
C ILE A 193 -22.48 -3.32 5.03
N THR A 194 -22.93 -3.47 3.78
CA THR A 194 -22.07 -3.31 2.60
C THR A 194 -22.04 -1.86 2.17
N LEU A 195 -20.89 -1.38 1.68
CA LEU A 195 -20.78 -0.02 1.13
C LEU A 195 -21.66 0.13 -0.12
N ALA A 196 -21.63 -0.87 -1.00
CA ALA A 196 -22.42 -0.89 -2.22
C ALA A 196 -23.93 -0.77 -1.91
N GLY A 197 -24.59 0.22 -2.51
CA GLY A 197 -26.01 0.52 -2.28
C GLY A 197 -26.31 1.32 -1.00
N ASN A 198 -25.31 1.54 -0.14
CA ASN A 198 -25.41 2.39 1.05
C ASN A 198 -24.55 3.66 0.97
N ASP A 199 -23.90 3.88 -0.15
CA ASP A 199 -23.10 5.08 -0.41
C ASP A 199 -23.92 6.19 -1.10
N THR A 200 -23.51 7.44 -0.91
CA THR A 200 -24.01 8.62 -1.61
C THR A 200 -22.82 9.41 -2.13
N ARG A 201 -22.63 9.45 -3.46
CA ARG A 201 -21.46 10.06 -4.10
C ARG A 201 -21.76 11.41 -4.75
N VAL A 202 -23.01 11.73 -4.97
CA VAL A 202 -23.44 12.95 -5.65
C VAL A 202 -24.60 13.58 -4.86
N ARG A 203 -24.46 14.87 -4.57
CA ARG A 203 -25.55 15.74 -4.09
C ARG A 203 -25.50 17.01 -4.92
N ASP A 204 -26.53 17.22 -5.74
CA ASP A 204 -26.68 18.39 -6.62
C ASP A 204 -28.13 18.81 -6.66
N GLY A 205 -28.41 20.12 -6.54
CA GLY A 205 -29.76 20.67 -6.48
C GLY A 205 -30.56 20.24 -5.25
N HIS A 206 -31.85 19.99 -5.40
CA HIS A 206 -32.76 19.54 -4.35
C HIS A 206 -32.69 18.01 -4.22
N THR A 207 -31.84 17.49 -3.33
CA THR A 207 -31.64 16.05 -3.13
C THR A 207 -32.51 15.42 -2.07
N GLY A 208 -33.35 16.22 -1.41
CA GLY A 208 -34.15 15.79 -0.26
C GLY A 208 -33.30 15.63 1.01
N VAL A 209 -33.92 15.09 2.05
CA VAL A 209 -33.28 14.82 3.34
C VAL A 209 -32.29 13.69 3.18
N ARG A 210 -31.16 13.77 3.91
CA ARG A 210 -30.14 12.71 3.94
C ARG A 210 -30.75 11.39 4.38
N ARG A 211 -30.46 10.30 3.66
CA ARG A 211 -30.89 8.94 4.04
C ARG A 211 -30.10 8.49 5.28
N THR A 212 -30.82 8.14 6.35
CA THR A 212 -30.24 7.58 7.58
C THR A 212 -29.38 6.34 7.26
N GLY A 213 -28.24 6.23 7.90
CA GLY A 213 -27.31 5.11 7.74
C GLY A 213 -26.49 5.12 6.45
N SER A 214 -26.74 6.03 5.48
CA SER A 214 -25.90 6.14 4.29
C SER A 214 -24.49 6.66 4.63
N ILE A 215 -23.50 6.33 3.81
CA ILE A 215 -22.12 6.84 3.89
C ILE A 215 -21.93 7.80 2.73
N GLY A 216 -21.70 9.09 3.04
CA GLY A 216 -21.52 10.11 2.02
C GLY A 216 -20.08 10.26 1.58
N PHE A 217 -19.89 10.72 0.32
CA PHE A 217 -18.58 11.04 -0.24
C PHE A 217 -18.60 12.44 -0.85
N ALA A 218 -17.56 13.22 -0.57
CA ALA A 218 -17.28 14.49 -1.22
C ALA A 218 -15.85 14.49 -1.76
N THR A 219 -15.67 14.91 -3.00
CA THR A 219 -14.41 14.86 -3.71
C THR A 219 -13.96 16.24 -4.11
N LEU A 220 -12.74 16.62 -3.75
CA LEU A 220 -12.08 17.85 -4.18
C LEU A 220 -10.88 17.55 -5.07
N ARG A 221 -10.61 18.41 -6.05
CA ARG A 221 -9.45 18.36 -6.93
C ARG A 221 -8.82 19.74 -7.02
N GLY A 222 -7.49 19.84 -6.78
CA GLY A 222 -6.80 21.11 -6.87
C GLY A 222 -5.32 21.01 -6.59
N GLY A 223 -4.56 21.94 -7.14
CA GLY A 223 -3.13 22.08 -6.87
C GLY A 223 -2.32 20.81 -7.08
N SER A 224 -1.41 20.55 -6.14
CA SER A 224 -0.51 19.40 -6.09
C SER A 224 -0.75 18.51 -4.87
N VAL A 225 -1.92 18.59 -4.24
CA VAL A 225 -2.26 17.81 -3.03
C VAL A 225 -2.02 16.32 -3.28
N VAL A 226 -1.22 15.70 -2.43
CA VAL A 226 -0.83 14.29 -2.56
C VAL A 226 -2.01 13.37 -2.25
N GLY A 227 -2.75 13.70 -1.18
CA GLY A 227 -3.97 13.00 -0.79
C GLY A 227 -4.37 13.34 0.64
N ASP A 228 -5.48 14.04 0.79
CA ASP A 228 -6.11 14.33 2.07
C ASP A 228 -7.40 13.53 2.18
N HIS A 229 -7.64 12.96 3.34
CA HIS A 229 -8.83 12.18 3.63
C HIS A 229 -9.33 12.48 5.03
N SER A 230 -10.63 12.78 5.14
CA SER A 230 -11.29 13.02 6.41
C SER A 230 -12.59 12.23 6.47
N VAL A 231 -12.81 11.53 7.58
CA VAL A 231 -14.09 10.88 7.90
C VAL A 231 -14.73 11.66 9.04
N VAL A 232 -15.87 12.23 8.77
CA VAL A 232 -16.67 13.01 9.74
C VAL A 232 -17.80 12.12 10.21
N LEU A 233 -17.88 11.90 11.53
CA LEU A 233 -19.05 11.32 12.19
C LEU A 233 -19.80 12.48 12.86
N ALA A 234 -20.98 12.79 12.36
CA ALA A 234 -21.76 13.97 12.77
C ALA A 234 -23.02 13.54 13.52
N GLY A 235 -23.08 13.87 14.79
CA GLY A 235 -24.24 13.67 15.68
C GLY A 235 -24.93 14.97 16.00
N THR A 236 -26.00 14.88 16.79
CA THR A 236 -26.74 16.06 17.28
C THR A 236 -25.89 16.83 18.29
N GLY A 237 -25.47 18.03 17.93
CA GLY A 237 -24.68 18.91 18.79
C GLY A 237 -23.19 18.64 18.85
N GLU A 238 -22.71 17.58 18.19
CA GLU A 238 -21.29 17.24 18.15
C GLU A 238 -20.87 16.60 16.82
N ARG A 239 -19.59 16.59 16.54
CA ARG A 239 -18.98 15.81 15.46
C ARG A 239 -17.58 15.38 15.82
N ILE A 240 -17.17 14.21 15.31
CA ILE A 240 -15.80 13.70 15.38
C ILE A 240 -15.24 13.70 13.97
N THR A 241 -13.99 14.13 13.79
CA THR A 241 -13.28 14.07 12.52
C THR A 241 -12.02 13.24 12.70
N LEU A 242 -11.89 12.17 11.91
CA LEU A 242 -10.70 11.35 11.79
C LEU A 242 -10.06 11.68 10.45
N ALA A 243 -8.82 12.16 10.43
CA ALA A 243 -8.18 12.65 9.22
C ALA A 243 -6.75 12.13 9.03
N HIS A 244 -6.34 12.03 7.76
CA HIS A 244 -4.98 11.74 7.32
C HIS A 244 -4.60 12.65 6.16
N HIS A 245 -3.43 13.26 6.24
CA HIS A 245 -2.86 14.11 5.21
C HIS A 245 -1.55 13.48 4.72
N ALA A 246 -1.47 13.18 3.42
CA ALA A 246 -0.25 12.69 2.81
C ALA A 246 0.57 13.89 2.30
N GLU A 247 1.71 14.15 2.91
CA GLU A 247 2.64 15.22 2.50
C GLU A 247 3.60 14.75 1.39
N ASP A 248 3.92 13.44 1.36
CA ASP A 248 4.83 12.82 0.41
C ASP A 248 4.36 11.39 0.06
N ARG A 249 4.50 11.01 -1.19
CA ARG A 249 4.22 9.63 -1.66
C ARG A 249 5.20 8.58 -1.12
N ALA A 250 6.35 8.98 -0.57
CA ALA A 250 7.28 8.06 0.07
C ALA A 250 6.68 7.30 1.26
N ILE A 251 5.56 7.77 1.84
CA ILE A 251 4.84 7.04 2.90
C ILE A 251 4.42 5.63 2.46
N PHE A 252 4.05 5.44 1.18
CA PHE A 252 3.68 4.13 0.65
C PHE A 252 4.89 3.20 0.53
N ALA A 253 6.02 3.72 0.05
CA ALA A 253 7.25 2.96 -0.07
C ALA A 253 7.81 2.59 1.32
N ARG A 254 7.81 3.54 2.27
CA ARG A 254 8.21 3.27 3.66
C ARG A 254 7.34 2.21 4.32
N GLY A 255 6.02 2.27 4.09
CA GLY A 255 5.09 1.26 4.61
C GLY A 255 5.33 -0.12 4.01
N ALA A 256 5.62 -0.21 2.70
CA ALA A 256 5.93 -1.46 2.04
C ALA A 256 7.23 -2.10 2.57
N VAL A 257 8.29 -1.31 2.78
CA VAL A 257 9.54 -1.80 3.40
C VAL A 257 9.30 -2.28 4.82
N LYS A 258 8.51 -1.55 5.63
CA LYS A 258 8.13 -1.99 6.98
C LYS A 258 7.32 -3.29 6.95
N ALA A 259 6.41 -3.45 5.98
CA ALA A 259 5.66 -4.69 5.79
C ALA A 259 6.58 -5.88 5.45
N ALA A 260 7.60 -5.67 4.61
CA ALA A 260 8.59 -6.69 4.30
C ALA A 260 9.40 -7.09 5.56
N LEU A 261 9.92 -6.12 6.31
CA LEU A 261 10.64 -6.38 7.55
C LEU A 261 9.77 -7.11 8.58
N TRP A 262 8.49 -6.74 8.70
CA TRP A 262 7.53 -7.44 9.54
C TRP A 262 7.27 -8.89 9.08
N ALA A 263 7.23 -9.13 7.76
CA ALA A 263 6.98 -10.44 7.18
C ALA A 263 8.14 -11.43 7.43
N ARG A 264 9.34 -10.92 7.74
CA ARG A 264 10.53 -11.74 7.99
C ARG A 264 10.30 -12.71 9.15
N GLY A 265 10.48 -14.00 8.89
CA GLY A 265 10.30 -15.06 9.90
C GLY A 265 8.83 -15.39 10.22
N ARG A 266 7.86 -14.77 9.56
CA ARG A 266 6.45 -15.15 9.68
C ARG A 266 6.18 -16.44 8.91
N LYS A 267 5.17 -17.17 9.35
CA LYS A 267 4.69 -18.35 8.62
C LYS A 267 4.09 -17.95 7.27
N PRO A 268 4.15 -18.82 6.26
CA PRO A 268 3.41 -18.60 5.03
C PRO A 268 1.94 -18.30 5.32
N GLY A 269 1.38 -17.35 4.59
CA GLY A 269 0.01 -16.88 4.78
C GLY A 269 -0.25 -15.58 4.03
N LEU A 270 -1.52 -15.25 3.88
CA LEU A 270 -1.97 -13.97 3.31
C LEU A 270 -2.29 -13.02 4.47
N TYR A 271 -1.58 -11.92 4.52
CA TYR A 271 -1.65 -10.90 5.56
C TYR A 271 -2.04 -9.56 4.96
N SER A 272 -2.53 -8.69 5.80
CA SER A 272 -2.90 -7.30 5.50
C SER A 272 -1.99 -6.30 6.23
N MET A 273 -2.16 -5.02 5.94
CA MET A 273 -1.50 -3.98 6.74
C MET A 273 -2.04 -3.87 8.17
N ARG A 274 -3.23 -4.42 8.47
CA ARG A 274 -3.73 -4.55 9.86
C ARG A 274 -2.86 -5.50 10.67
N ASP A 275 -2.46 -6.63 10.07
CA ASP A 275 -1.54 -7.60 10.70
C ASP A 275 -0.17 -6.95 10.96
N VAL A 276 0.36 -6.19 10.00
CA VAL A 276 1.63 -5.46 10.13
C VAL A 276 1.60 -4.45 11.28
N LEU A 277 0.45 -3.83 11.52
CA LEU A 277 0.23 -2.87 12.60
C LEU A 277 -0.12 -3.54 13.95
N GLY A 278 -0.36 -4.86 13.98
CA GLY A 278 -0.82 -5.56 15.19
C GLY A 278 -2.27 -5.24 15.58
N LEU A 279 -3.13 -4.96 14.58
CA LEU A 279 -4.52 -4.53 14.73
C LEU A 279 -5.52 -5.51 14.08
N ALA A 280 -5.05 -6.72 13.73
CA ALA A 280 -5.89 -7.79 13.17
C ALA A 280 -6.58 -8.60 14.27
#